data_f68a5d7c0a0b6a195f1a532a9d5271d2
#
_entry.id   f68a5d7c0a0b6a195f1a532a9d5271d2
#
_cell.length_a   1.000
_cell.length_b   1.000
_cell.length_c   1.000
_cell.angle_alpha   90.00
_cell.angle_beta   90.00
_cell.angle_gamma   90.00
#
_symmetry.space_group_name_H-M   'P 1'
#
loop_
_entity.id
_entity.type
_entity.pdbx_description
1 polymer ?
#
loop_
_entity_poly.entity_id
_entity_poly.type
_entity_poly.pdbx_seq_one_letter_code
_entity_poly.pdbx_strand_id
1 'polypeptide(L)'
;SSPWYNTLIAGMQVRITANATVIYTGYLEDNMVNQGIYPTVSLTFVDGLATFGKTIAPALGTSAFSETAAARATRILDIAQWPAGARSLTGTTVMMTTAQGISCLDMLEQCANVVGGRFYVSRTGVATLVPLSNKFSRPTQLLFSDQGAANSVGYDGIITNPGTDYVYNQAIVDRGPGQLQYSSTYNASVSTYGLKSKKLDAPSNTSTTATNLSLYAARKDADAAVLVEQIDFTPINIGALATDFLETELNDLITVNRVTYDGRSISINCVIEGMAHSITADNWRVSYFTSLVDPYTIAL
;
A
#
# COMPACT_ATOMS: atom_id res chain seq x y z
N SER A 1 40.20 -11.06 -0.29
CA SER A 1 38.88 -11.40 0.30
C SER A 1 37.99 -10.17 0.24
N SER A 2 36.72 -10.37 -0.05
CA SER A 2 35.74 -9.29 -0.02
C SER A 2 35.66 -8.69 1.41
N PRO A 3 35.61 -7.36 1.58
CA PRO A 3 35.43 -6.76 2.90
C PRO A 3 34.07 -7.15 3.55
N TRP A 4 33.16 -7.71 2.76
CA TRP A 4 31.84 -8.18 3.20
C TRP A 4 31.79 -9.67 3.57
N TYR A 5 32.93 -10.39 3.45
CA TYR A 5 32.98 -11.79 3.82
C TYR A 5 32.69 -11.98 5.31
N ASN A 6 31.71 -12.81 5.63
CA ASN A 6 31.16 -13.07 6.97
C ASN A 6 30.50 -11.87 7.67
N THR A 7 30.24 -10.75 6.98
CA THR A 7 29.57 -9.58 7.59
C THR A 7 28.10 -9.46 7.19
N LEU A 8 27.68 -10.11 6.09
CA LEU A 8 26.29 -10.11 5.64
C LEU A 8 25.53 -11.23 6.36
N ILE A 9 24.66 -10.84 7.28
CA ILE A 9 23.79 -11.74 8.05
C ILE A 9 22.33 -11.45 7.78
N ALA A 10 21.48 -12.49 7.80
CA ALA A 10 20.03 -12.32 7.67
C ALA A 10 19.50 -11.35 8.73
N GLY A 11 18.54 -10.50 8.32
CA GLY A 11 17.99 -9.43 9.13
C GLY A 11 18.79 -8.11 9.10
N MET A 12 19.95 -8.06 8.45
CA MET A 12 20.70 -6.81 8.26
C MET A 12 19.88 -5.81 7.44
N GLN A 13 19.75 -4.57 7.93
CA GLN A 13 19.08 -3.50 7.18
C GLN A 13 19.97 -3.04 6.02
N VAL A 14 19.35 -2.86 4.87
CA VAL A 14 19.97 -2.35 3.65
C VAL A 14 19.19 -1.16 3.13
N ARG A 15 19.92 -0.16 2.65
CA ARG A 15 19.35 1.02 1.98
C ARG A 15 19.94 1.17 0.59
N ILE A 16 19.08 1.38 -0.38
CA ILE A 16 19.47 1.75 -1.74
C ILE A 16 19.17 3.23 -1.90
N THR A 17 20.17 3.98 -2.37
CA THR A 17 20.07 5.43 -2.58
C THR A 17 20.36 5.79 -4.02
N ALA A 18 19.62 6.78 -4.54
CA ALA A 18 19.90 7.43 -5.81
C ALA A 18 19.99 8.94 -5.56
N ASN A 19 21.08 9.58 -6.01
CA ASN A 19 21.33 11.01 -5.77
C ASN A 19 21.17 11.42 -4.30
N ALA A 20 21.70 10.63 -3.37
CA ALA A 20 21.58 10.77 -1.92
C ALA A 20 20.14 10.58 -1.36
N THR A 21 19.14 10.40 -2.20
CA THR A 21 17.76 10.07 -1.77
C THR A 21 17.61 8.58 -1.58
N VAL A 22 17.05 8.15 -0.44
CA VAL A 22 16.74 6.74 -0.18
C VAL A 22 15.55 6.34 -1.05
N ILE A 23 15.73 5.35 -1.91
CA ILE A 23 14.66 4.81 -2.77
C ILE A 23 14.12 3.48 -2.25
N TYR A 24 14.87 2.79 -1.41
CA TYR A 24 14.43 1.54 -0.80
C TYR A 24 15.15 1.30 0.52
N THR A 25 14.44 0.80 1.50
CA THR A 25 14.96 0.24 2.75
C THR A 25 14.39 -1.15 2.93
N GLY A 26 15.24 -2.14 3.07
CA GLY A 26 14.83 -3.53 3.29
C GLY A 26 15.78 -4.26 4.23
N TYR A 27 15.52 -5.55 4.38
CA TYR A 27 16.27 -6.43 5.26
C TYR A 27 16.76 -7.63 4.47
N LEU A 28 18.02 -8.00 4.67
CA LEU A 28 18.59 -9.18 4.03
C LEU A 28 17.82 -10.42 4.51
N GLU A 29 17.19 -11.12 3.58
CA GLU A 29 16.49 -12.36 3.84
C GLU A 29 17.40 -13.56 3.61
N ASP A 30 18.11 -13.56 2.48
CA ASP A 30 18.97 -14.67 2.09
C ASP A 30 20.18 -14.16 1.30
N ASN A 31 21.27 -14.94 1.36
CA ASN A 31 22.46 -14.76 0.57
C ASN A 31 22.86 -16.09 -0.11
N MET A 32 22.84 -16.13 -1.42
CA MET A 32 23.31 -17.28 -2.20
C MET A 32 24.69 -16.99 -2.77
N VAL A 33 25.66 -17.83 -2.45
CA VAL A 33 27.02 -17.74 -2.99
C VAL A 33 27.18 -18.76 -4.11
N ASN A 34 27.37 -18.28 -5.33
CA ASN A 34 27.73 -19.11 -6.45
C ASN A 34 29.28 -19.20 -6.51
N GLN A 35 29.84 -20.41 -6.28
CA GLN A 35 31.28 -20.67 -6.24
C GLN A 35 31.85 -21.09 -7.62
N GLY A 36 31.26 -20.62 -8.72
CA GLY A 36 31.80 -20.87 -10.06
C GLY A 36 33.18 -20.21 -10.33
N ILE A 37 33.64 -20.29 -11.56
CA ILE A 37 34.93 -19.68 -12.00
C ILE A 37 34.94 -18.16 -11.73
N TYR A 38 33.78 -17.52 -11.84
CA TYR A 38 33.56 -16.13 -11.42
C TYR A 38 32.56 -16.15 -10.26
N PRO A 39 33.04 -16.14 -9.01
CA PRO A 39 32.15 -16.21 -7.85
C PRO A 39 31.24 -14.96 -7.80
N THR A 40 29.92 -15.20 -7.70
CA THR A 40 28.91 -14.16 -7.54
C THR A 40 28.12 -14.41 -6.27
N VAL A 41 27.61 -13.34 -5.66
CA VAL A 41 26.70 -13.40 -4.54
C VAL A 41 25.39 -12.79 -4.96
N SER A 42 24.31 -13.55 -4.84
CA SER A 42 22.93 -13.05 -4.94
C SER A 42 22.42 -12.73 -3.55
N LEU A 43 21.93 -11.53 -3.37
CA LEU A 43 21.34 -11.07 -2.13
C LEU A 43 19.83 -10.80 -2.35
N THR A 44 19.00 -11.39 -1.51
CA THR A 44 17.55 -11.14 -1.51
C THR A 44 17.20 -10.26 -0.33
N PHE A 45 16.53 -9.15 -0.62
CA PHE A 45 16.05 -8.21 0.38
C PHE A 45 14.53 -8.18 0.38
N VAL A 46 13.95 -8.10 1.56
CA VAL A 46 12.51 -7.94 1.77
C VAL A 46 12.25 -6.64 2.51
N ASP A 47 11.06 -6.09 2.33
CA ASP A 47 10.63 -4.93 3.09
C ASP A 47 10.22 -5.29 4.53
N GLY A 48 9.86 -4.28 5.31
CA GLY A 48 9.42 -4.48 6.69
C GLY A 48 8.11 -5.27 6.82
N LEU A 49 7.23 -5.25 5.80
CA LEU A 49 5.97 -6.01 5.81
C LEU A 49 6.23 -7.51 5.91
N ALA A 50 7.24 -8.02 5.22
CA ALA A 50 7.64 -9.43 5.29
C ALA A 50 8.07 -9.83 6.72
N THR A 51 8.73 -8.92 7.45
CA THR A 51 9.11 -9.13 8.86
C THR A 51 7.86 -9.24 9.73
N PHE A 52 6.86 -8.37 9.54
CA PHE A 52 5.61 -8.42 10.30
C PHE A 52 4.79 -9.67 9.98
N GLY A 53 4.79 -10.13 8.73
CA GLY A 53 4.14 -11.37 8.32
C GLY A 53 4.71 -12.63 8.99
N LYS A 54 6.01 -12.63 9.31
CA LYS A 54 6.72 -13.75 9.97
C LYS A 54 6.61 -13.71 11.51
N THR A 55 6.19 -12.57 12.10
CA THR A 55 6.09 -12.40 13.54
C THR A 55 4.66 -12.68 14.00
N ILE A 56 4.46 -13.68 14.85
CA ILE A 56 3.16 -13.98 15.44
C ILE A 56 2.99 -13.14 16.71
N ALA A 57 1.92 -12.36 16.77
CA ALA A 57 1.59 -11.59 17.95
C ALA A 57 0.97 -12.49 19.02
N PRO A 58 1.51 -12.48 20.26
CA PRO A 58 0.87 -13.13 21.39
C PRO A 58 -0.46 -12.42 21.71
N ALA A 59 -1.25 -13.02 22.60
CA ALA A 59 -2.47 -12.40 23.10
C ALA A 59 -2.20 -10.98 23.61
N LEU A 60 -2.88 -10.00 23.05
CA LEU A 60 -2.73 -8.60 23.43
C LEU A 60 -3.46 -8.22 24.73
N GLY A 61 -3.67 -9.13 25.64
CA GLY A 61 -4.26 -8.86 26.95
C GLY A 61 -5.64 -8.17 26.94
N THR A 62 -6.27 -8.08 28.09
CA THR A 62 -7.63 -7.50 28.26
C THR A 62 -7.69 -5.97 28.17
N SER A 63 -6.56 -5.26 28.21
CA SER A 63 -6.50 -3.79 28.10
C SER A 63 -6.81 -3.25 26.69
N ALA A 64 -7.06 -4.14 25.74
CA ALA A 64 -7.31 -3.81 24.33
C ALA A 64 -8.72 -3.28 24.03
N PHE A 65 -9.61 -3.16 24.98
CA PHE A 65 -11.03 -2.82 24.75
C PHE A 65 -11.31 -1.35 24.43
N SER A 66 -10.38 -0.44 24.64
CA SER A 66 -10.59 1.00 24.42
C SER A 66 -9.37 1.66 23.79
N GLU A 67 -8.61 0.93 23.01
CA GLU A 67 -7.37 1.37 22.41
C GLU A 67 -7.63 1.93 21.01
N THR A 68 -7.00 3.06 20.65
CA THR A 68 -7.07 3.58 19.29
C THR A 68 -6.26 2.70 18.33
N ALA A 69 -6.60 2.79 17.03
CA ALA A 69 -5.87 2.05 15.98
C ALA A 69 -4.36 2.39 15.99
N ALA A 70 -4.00 3.67 16.20
CA ALA A 70 -2.60 4.09 16.29
C ALA A 70 -1.90 3.52 17.54
N ALA A 71 -2.57 3.51 18.71
CA ALA A 71 -2.02 2.93 19.93
C ALA A 71 -1.82 1.42 19.80
N ARG A 72 -2.79 0.73 19.19
CA ARG A 72 -2.67 -0.70 18.88
C ARG A 72 -1.54 -0.99 17.91
N ALA A 73 -1.43 -0.24 16.80
CA ALA A 73 -0.32 -0.38 15.88
C ALA A 73 1.04 -0.18 16.55
N THR A 74 1.14 0.81 17.46
CA THR A 74 2.35 1.02 18.28
C THR A 74 2.72 -0.25 19.04
N ARG A 75 1.78 -0.84 19.76
CA ARG A 75 2.01 -2.04 20.56
C ARG A 75 2.35 -3.28 19.72
N ILE A 76 1.73 -3.43 18.56
CA ILE A 76 2.07 -4.51 17.62
C ILE A 76 3.51 -4.34 17.11
N LEU A 77 3.90 -3.11 16.79
CA LEU A 77 5.26 -2.79 16.36
C LEU A 77 6.30 -2.98 17.49
N ASP A 78 5.90 -2.79 18.76
CA ASP A 78 6.75 -3.13 19.90
C ASP A 78 6.98 -4.64 20.01
N ILE A 79 5.94 -5.46 19.77
CA ILE A 79 6.05 -6.92 19.69
C ILE A 79 7.00 -7.34 18.57
N ALA A 80 6.87 -6.71 17.41
CA ALA A 80 7.74 -6.94 16.25
C ALA A 80 9.14 -6.32 16.42
N GLN A 81 9.43 -5.67 17.54
CA GLN A 81 10.69 -4.97 17.83
C GLN A 81 11.06 -3.90 16.79
N TRP A 82 10.05 -3.28 16.17
CA TRP A 82 10.28 -2.21 15.21
C TRP A 82 10.66 -0.91 15.93
N PRO A 83 11.72 -0.19 15.49
CA PRO A 83 12.23 0.99 16.20
C PRO A 83 11.16 2.08 16.36
N ALA A 84 11.03 2.66 17.55
CA ALA A 84 10.05 3.72 17.81
C ALA A 84 10.25 4.97 16.93
N GLY A 85 11.50 5.32 16.62
CA GLY A 85 11.85 6.44 15.73
C GLY A 85 11.55 6.21 14.24
N ALA A 86 11.16 4.97 13.87
CA ALA A 86 10.79 4.59 12.50
C ALA A 86 9.29 4.31 12.39
N ARG A 87 8.44 5.15 13.00
CA ARG A 87 6.97 4.99 13.02
C ARG A 87 6.28 6.33 12.74
N SER A 88 5.24 6.29 11.91
CA SER A 88 4.33 7.40 11.63
C SER A 88 2.90 6.87 11.69
N LEU A 89 2.28 6.93 12.85
CA LEU A 89 1.01 6.24 13.11
C LEU A 89 -0.08 7.26 13.42
N THR A 90 -1.09 7.30 12.56
CA THR A 90 -2.26 8.17 12.72
C THR A 90 -3.53 7.32 12.70
N GLY A 91 -4.42 7.51 13.67
CA GLY A 91 -5.71 6.79 13.72
C GLY A 91 -6.30 6.86 15.12
N THR A 92 -7.39 7.62 15.24
CA THR A 92 -8.08 7.86 16.53
C THR A 92 -9.26 6.92 16.75
N THR A 93 -9.66 6.16 15.73
CA THR A 93 -10.78 5.21 15.82
C THR A 93 -10.47 4.14 16.85
N VAL A 94 -11.40 3.93 17.78
CA VAL A 94 -11.25 2.96 18.85
C VAL A 94 -11.58 1.55 18.35
N MET A 95 -10.71 0.61 18.68
CA MET A 95 -10.79 -0.80 18.29
C MET A 95 -11.28 -1.70 19.40
N MET A 96 -11.91 -2.80 19.03
CA MET A 96 -12.23 -3.92 19.94
C MET A 96 -11.03 -4.87 20.06
N THR A 97 -11.13 -5.84 20.95
CA THR A 97 -10.17 -6.94 21.05
C THR A 97 -10.09 -7.68 19.73
N THR A 98 -8.87 -7.93 19.27
CA THR A 98 -8.60 -8.70 18.04
C THR A 98 -8.39 -10.18 18.35
N ALA A 99 -8.42 -11.00 17.30
CA ALA A 99 -8.04 -12.41 17.38
C ALA A 99 -6.60 -12.56 17.92
N GLN A 100 -6.34 -13.69 18.53
CA GLN A 100 -5.03 -14.05 19.08
C GLN A 100 -4.34 -15.04 18.15
N GLY A 101 -3.01 -15.04 18.14
CA GLY A 101 -2.23 -16.00 17.38
C GLY A 101 -2.20 -15.77 15.88
N ILE A 102 -2.47 -14.55 15.43
CA ILE A 102 -2.31 -14.13 14.04
C ILE A 102 -1.00 -13.34 13.86
N SER A 103 -0.58 -13.14 12.61
CA SER A 103 0.63 -12.38 12.32
C SER A 103 0.50 -10.91 12.73
N CYS A 104 1.63 -10.27 13.04
CA CYS A 104 1.65 -8.83 13.28
C CYS A 104 1.14 -8.05 12.05
N LEU A 105 1.40 -8.54 10.85
CA LEU A 105 0.90 -7.93 9.61
C LEU A 105 -0.63 -7.93 9.57
N ASP A 106 -1.28 -9.10 9.79
CA ASP A 106 -2.75 -9.19 9.81
C ASP A 106 -3.37 -8.24 10.84
N MET A 107 -2.73 -8.10 12.01
CA MET A 107 -3.20 -7.16 13.04
C MET A 107 -3.02 -5.70 12.65
N LEU A 108 -1.94 -5.35 11.95
CA LEU A 108 -1.70 -4.00 11.41
C LEU A 108 -2.68 -3.68 10.28
N GLU A 109 -3.02 -4.66 9.44
CA GLU A 109 -4.06 -4.54 8.43
C GLU A 109 -5.44 -4.31 9.06
N GLN A 110 -5.76 -4.99 10.16
CA GLN A 110 -6.99 -4.71 10.92
C GLN A 110 -7.01 -3.27 11.47
N CYS A 111 -5.87 -2.74 11.94
CA CYS A 111 -5.78 -1.34 12.34
C CYS A 111 -6.05 -0.40 11.17
N ALA A 112 -5.51 -0.70 9.99
CA ALA A 112 -5.74 0.07 8.77
C ALA A 112 -7.21 0.00 8.32
N ASN A 113 -7.82 -1.18 8.35
CA ASN A 113 -9.22 -1.38 7.98
C ASN A 113 -10.17 -0.58 8.87
N VAL A 114 -9.93 -0.54 10.19
CA VAL A 114 -10.78 0.20 11.13
C VAL A 114 -10.75 1.71 10.88
N VAL A 115 -9.62 2.26 10.44
CA VAL A 115 -9.52 3.69 10.06
C VAL A 115 -9.88 3.93 8.57
N GLY A 116 -10.30 2.88 7.85
CA GLY A 116 -10.59 2.92 6.41
C GLY A 116 -9.37 3.27 5.54
N GLY A 117 -8.18 3.20 6.12
CA GLY A 117 -6.93 3.68 5.54
C GLY A 117 -5.99 2.57 5.10
N ARG A 118 -4.69 2.79 5.31
CA ARG A 118 -3.62 1.86 4.91
C ARG A 118 -2.52 1.77 5.93
N PHE A 119 -1.88 0.60 5.94
CA PHE A 119 -0.61 0.38 6.62
C PHE A 119 0.44 -0.03 5.57
N TYR A 120 1.61 0.59 5.63
CA TYR A 120 2.75 0.27 4.76
C TYR A 120 4.07 0.64 5.44
N VAL A 121 5.17 0.15 4.88
CA VAL A 121 6.52 0.61 5.25
C VAL A 121 7.04 1.48 4.12
N SER A 122 7.40 2.72 4.46
CA SER A 122 7.89 3.69 3.48
C SER A 122 9.26 3.29 2.90
N ARG A 123 9.65 3.89 1.78
CA ARG A 123 10.99 3.72 1.19
C ARG A 123 12.14 4.03 2.16
N THR A 124 11.89 4.86 3.16
CA THR A 124 12.88 5.18 4.22
C THR A 124 12.84 4.21 5.40
N GLY A 125 11.97 3.20 5.38
CA GLY A 125 11.83 2.21 6.43
C GLY A 125 10.96 2.68 7.60
N VAL A 126 10.05 3.62 7.39
CA VAL A 126 9.10 4.09 8.41
C VAL A 126 7.80 3.31 8.30
N ALA A 127 7.42 2.58 9.36
CA ALA A 127 6.11 1.94 9.46
C ALA A 127 5.02 3.00 9.60
N THR A 128 4.12 3.05 8.63
CA THR A 128 3.17 4.16 8.47
C THR A 128 1.74 3.64 8.47
N LEU A 129 0.90 4.20 9.35
CA LEU A 129 -0.55 4.03 9.35
C LEU A 129 -1.22 5.35 8.97
N VAL A 130 -1.93 5.35 7.85
CA VAL A 130 -2.61 6.53 7.30
C VAL A 130 -4.11 6.28 7.29
N PRO A 131 -4.95 7.10 7.97
CA PRO A 131 -6.39 6.99 7.89
C PRO A 131 -6.94 7.50 6.54
N LEU A 132 -8.16 7.11 6.22
CA LEU A 132 -8.85 7.51 4.99
C LEU A 132 -8.87 9.04 4.80
N SER A 133 -9.09 9.80 5.87
CA SER A 133 -9.12 11.27 5.82
C SER A 133 -7.85 11.90 5.26
N ASN A 134 -6.70 11.27 5.43
CA ASN A 134 -5.41 11.78 4.97
C ASN A 134 -5.04 11.26 3.56
N LYS A 135 -5.81 10.30 3.02
CA LYS A 135 -5.52 9.68 1.73
C LYS A 135 -5.63 10.65 0.56
N PHE A 136 -6.52 11.64 0.67
CA PHE A 136 -6.87 12.58 -0.41
C PHE A 136 -6.30 13.99 -0.24
N SER A 137 -5.53 14.23 0.82
CA SER A 137 -4.99 15.55 1.13
C SER A 137 -3.64 15.86 0.47
N ARG A 138 -3.06 14.90 -0.25
CA ARG A 138 -1.76 15.07 -0.91
C ARG A 138 -1.92 15.64 -2.32
N PRO A 139 -1.05 16.54 -2.76
CA PRO A 139 -1.00 16.96 -4.15
C PRO A 139 -0.58 15.80 -5.05
N THR A 140 -0.95 15.86 -6.33
CA THR A 140 -0.42 14.95 -7.34
C THR A 140 1.09 15.12 -7.45
N GLN A 141 1.84 14.04 -7.25
CA GLN A 141 3.31 14.07 -7.27
C GLN A 141 3.87 14.02 -8.69
N LEU A 142 3.30 13.16 -9.54
CA LEU A 142 3.77 12.96 -10.90
C LEU A 142 2.59 12.94 -11.88
N LEU A 143 2.83 13.54 -13.03
CA LEU A 143 1.96 13.44 -14.20
C LEU A 143 2.61 12.51 -15.24
N PHE A 144 1.93 11.46 -15.63
CA PHE A 144 2.32 10.57 -16.71
C PHE A 144 1.56 10.93 -17.98
N SER A 145 2.25 10.94 -19.14
CA SER A 145 1.59 11.25 -20.43
C SER A 145 2.27 10.55 -21.59
N ASP A 146 1.46 9.99 -22.51
CA ASP A 146 1.91 9.45 -23.79
C ASP A 146 2.12 10.52 -24.87
N GLN A 147 1.73 11.76 -24.61
CA GLN A 147 1.79 12.88 -25.57
C GLN A 147 2.96 13.84 -25.33
N GLY A 148 3.87 13.54 -24.39
CA GLY A 148 4.99 14.41 -24.08
C GLY A 148 4.57 15.79 -23.57
N ALA A 149 3.52 15.85 -22.74
CA ALA A 149 3.07 17.09 -22.11
C ALA A 149 4.17 17.72 -21.27
N ALA A 150 4.20 19.06 -21.16
CA ALA A 150 5.14 19.74 -20.32
C ALA A 150 5.01 19.27 -18.85
N ASN A 151 6.14 19.07 -18.18
CA ASN A 151 6.20 18.55 -16.81
C ASN A 151 5.52 17.19 -16.62
N SER A 152 5.60 16.31 -17.62
CA SER A 152 5.13 14.95 -17.52
C SER A 152 6.26 13.93 -17.71
N VAL A 153 6.08 12.78 -17.11
CA VAL A 153 6.92 11.59 -17.33
C VAL A 153 6.31 10.77 -18.45
N GLY A 154 7.10 10.46 -19.48
CA GLY A 154 6.70 9.48 -20.47
C GLY A 154 6.69 8.07 -19.87
N TYR A 155 5.80 7.20 -20.34
CA TYR A 155 5.79 5.80 -19.92
C TYR A 155 6.02 4.86 -21.10
N ASP A 156 6.66 3.73 -20.82
CA ASP A 156 7.00 2.70 -21.82
C ASP A 156 5.84 1.72 -22.02
N GLY A 157 5.05 1.51 -20.96
CA GLY A 157 3.92 0.61 -20.93
C GLY A 157 2.85 1.01 -19.92
N ILE A 158 1.61 0.65 -20.22
CA ILE A 158 0.48 0.81 -19.32
C ILE A 158 -0.43 -0.40 -19.40
N ILE A 159 -0.80 -0.95 -18.26
CA ILE A 159 -1.82 -2.00 -18.17
C ILE A 159 -3.10 -1.34 -17.64
N THR A 160 -4.15 -1.46 -18.45
CA THR A 160 -5.48 -0.95 -18.09
C THR A 160 -6.49 -2.08 -18.05
N ASN A 161 -7.40 -2.03 -17.08
CA ASN A 161 -8.49 -2.98 -16.92
C ASN A 161 -9.84 -2.23 -16.99
N PRO A 162 -10.86 -2.74 -17.68
CA PRO A 162 -12.19 -2.14 -17.69
C PRO A 162 -12.89 -2.12 -16.33
N GLY A 163 -12.32 -2.79 -15.33
CA GLY A 163 -12.78 -2.71 -13.95
C GLY A 163 -13.99 -3.58 -13.59
N THR A 164 -14.56 -4.34 -14.54
CA THR A 164 -15.75 -5.17 -14.28
C THR A 164 -15.52 -6.29 -13.27
N ASP A 165 -14.28 -6.80 -13.18
CA ASP A 165 -13.90 -7.86 -12.23
C ASP A 165 -13.71 -7.33 -10.81
N TYR A 166 -13.52 -6.04 -10.66
CA TYR A 166 -13.31 -5.35 -9.38
C TYR A 166 -14.59 -4.73 -8.80
N VAL A 167 -15.73 -4.96 -9.45
CA VAL A 167 -17.02 -4.49 -8.93
C VAL A 167 -17.39 -5.29 -7.68
N TYR A 168 -17.55 -4.58 -6.56
CA TYR A 168 -18.12 -5.08 -5.31
C TYR A 168 -19.17 -4.08 -4.83
N ASN A 169 -20.42 -4.46 -4.89
CA ASN A 169 -21.55 -3.59 -4.56
C ASN A 169 -22.22 -3.93 -3.22
N GLN A 170 -21.68 -4.91 -2.51
CA GLN A 170 -22.01 -5.19 -1.13
C GLN A 170 -20.72 -5.32 -0.32
N ALA A 171 -20.66 -4.68 0.83
CA ALA A 171 -19.58 -4.85 1.79
C ALA A 171 -20.14 -5.34 3.13
N ILE A 172 -19.46 -6.34 3.70
CA ILE A 172 -19.78 -6.92 5.00
C ILE A 172 -18.60 -6.64 5.92
N VAL A 173 -18.83 -5.84 6.96
CA VAL A 173 -17.81 -5.53 7.98
C VAL A 173 -17.96 -6.48 9.15
N ASP A 174 -16.94 -7.26 9.39
CA ASP A 174 -16.80 -8.14 10.53
C ASP A 174 -16.04 -7.43 11.65
N ARG A 175 -16.68 -7.30 12.81
CA ARG A 175 -16.09 -6.67 14.00
C ARG A 175 -15.33 -7.64 14.90
N GLY A 176 -15.35 -8.92 14.57
CA GLY A 176 -14.68 -9.97 15.33
C GLY A 176 -15.64 -10.93 16.04
N PRO A 177 -15.08 -11.91 16.75
CA PRO A 177 -15.86 -13.01 17.35
C PRO A 177 -16.95 -12.52 18.30
N GLY A 178 -18.17 -13.05 18.11
CA GLY A 178 -19.32 -12.73 18.95
C GLY A 178 -19.95 -11.36 18.72
N GLN A 179 -19.50 -10.61 17.73
CA GLN A 179 -20.05 -9.32 17.37
C GLN A 179 -20.98 -9.39 16.15
N LEU A 180 -21.91 -8.45 16.07
CA LEU A 180 -22.76 -8.31 14.89
C LEU A 180 -21.93 -7.85 13.69
N GLN A 181 -22.22 -8.46 12.54
CA GLN A 181 -21.71 -8.00 11.25
C GLN A 181 -22.59 -6.85 10.73
N TYR A 182 -21.97 -5.90 10.06
CA TYR A 182 -22.65 -4.78 9.43
C TYR A 182 -22.48 -4.88 7.92
N SER A 183 -23.59 -4.82 7.19
CA SER A 183 -23.56 -4.90 5.73
C SER A 183 -24.25 -3.71 5.10
N SER A 184 -23.71 -3.26 3.98
CA SER A 184 -24.31 -2.25 3.13
C SER A 184 -24.28 -2.71 1.69
N THR A 185 -25.35 -2.39 0.94
CA THR A 185 -25.49 -2.76 -0.47
C THR A 185 -25.83 -1.53 -1.29
N TYR A 186 -25.13 -1.35 -2.43
CA TYR A 186 -25.44 -0.31 -3.40
C TYR A 186 -26.34 -0.86 -4.51
N ASN A 187 -27.65 -0.73 -4.31
CA ASN A 187 -28.68 -1.40 -5.15
C ASN A 187 -28.65 -0.97 -6.63
N ALA A 188 -28.24 0.25 -6.94
CA ALA A 188 -28.12 0.71 -8.33
C ALA A 188 -27.12 -0.13 -9.11
N SER A 189 -25.98 -0.46 -8.53
CA SER A 189 -24.97 -1.33 -9.12
C SER A 189 -25.43 -2.80 -9.21
N VAL A 190 -26.16 -3.28 -8.19
CA VAL A 190 -26.67 -4.67 -8.18
C VAL A 190 -27.58 -4.93 -9.39
N SER A 191 -28.37 -3.96 -9.80
CA SER A 191 -29.24 -4.10 -10.99
C SER A 191 -28.44 -4.26 -12.29
N THR A 192 -27.22 -3.76 -12.36
CA THR A 192 -26.35 -3.77 -13.55
C THR A 192 -25.41 -4.97 -13.56
N TYR A 193 -24.77 -5.25 -12.42
CA TYR A 193 -23.67 -6.22 -12.33
C TYR A 193 -23.99 -7.49 -11.54
N GLY A 194 -25.22 -7.59 -10.98
CA GLY A 194 -25.57 -8.60 -10.00
C GLY A 194 -24.96 -8.32 -8.61
N LEU A 195 -25.34 -9.11 -7.62
CA LEU A 195 -24.81 -8.97 -6.26
C LEU A 195 -23.39 -9.54 -6.19
N LYS A 196 -22.42 -8.69 -5.84
CA LYS A 196 -21.02 -9.06 -5.61
C LYS A 196 -20.58 -8.53 -4.24
N SER A 197 -20.18 -9.43 -3.36
CA SER A 197 -19.90 -9.12 -1.96
C SER A 197 -18.43 -9.22 -1.64
N LYS A 198 -17.93 -8.34 -0.76
CA LYS A 198 -16.62 -8.47 -0.13
C LYS A 198 -16.75 -8.37 1.40
N LYS A 199 -15.86 -9.05 2.11
CA LYS A 199 -15.75 -9.00 3.56
C LYS A 199 -14.55 -8.15 3.97
N LEU A 200 -14.73 -7.36 5.04
CA LEU A 200 -13.70 -6.54 5.67
C LEU A 200 -13.62 -6.90 7.15
N ASP A 201 -12.45 -7.32 7.58
CA ASP A 201 -12.18 -7.53 9.01
C ASP A 201 -11.74 -6.21 9.63
N ALA A 202 -12.65 -5.56 10.35
CA ALA A 202 -12.44 -4.25 10.96
C ALA A 202 -13.01 -4.24 12.38
N PRO A 203 -12.23 -4.62 13.39
CA PRO A 203 -12.67 -4.75 14.78
C PRO A 203 -12.88 -3.38 15.45
N SER A 204 -13.84 -2.60 14.94
CA SER A 204 -14.21 -1.30 15.49
C SER A 204 -15.06 -1.44 16.76
N ASN A 205 -14.85 -0.52 17.70
CA ASN A 205 -15.60 -0.52 18.97
C ASN A 205 -17.07 -0.04 18.81
N THR A 206 -17.38 0.71 17.74
CA THR A 206 -18.71 1.26 17.52
C THR A 206 -19.41 0.66 16.29
N SER A 207 -20.72 0.51 16.39
CA SER A 207 -21.57 0.15 15.26
C SER A 207 -21.57 1.21 14.16
N THR A 208 -21.49 2.48 14.55
CA THR A 208 -21.42 3.62 13.60
C THR A 208 -20.21 3.51 12.68
N THR A 209 -19.02 3.26 13.23
CA THR A 209 -17.81 3.06 12.39
C THR A 209 -17.99 1.89 11.45
N ALA A 210 -18.50 0.73 11.94
CA ALA A 210 -18.73 -0.44 11.09
C ALA A 210 -19.74 -0.16 9.96
N THR A 211 -20.82 0.56 10.27
CA THR A 211 -21.82 0.98 9.28
C THR A 211 -21.19 1.91 8.23
N ASN A 212 -20.45 2.93 8.66
CA ASN A 212 -19.79 3.86 7.74
C ASN A 212 -18.76 3.16 6.85
N LEU A 213 -17.97 2.26 7.40
CA LEU A 213 -17.02 1.45 6.62
C LEU A 213 -17.74 0.56 5.60
N SER A 214 -18.87 -0.07 5.97
CA SER A 214 -19.62 -0.90 5.03
C SER A 214 -20.25 -0.07 3.91
N LEU A 215 -20.78 1.13 4.22
CA LEU A 215 -21.32 2.06 3.21
C LEU A 215 -20.22 2.54 2.26
N TYR A 216 -19.08 2.95 2.81
CA TYR A 216 -17.92 3.37 2.02
C TYR A 216 -17.45 2.26 1.08
N ALA A 217 -17.20 1.09 1.62
CA ALA A 217 -16.68 -0.04 0.85
C ALA A 217 -17.66 -0.56 -0.21
N ALA A 218 -18.98 -0.50 0.05
CA ALA A 218 -19.99 -0.88 -0.93
C ALA A 218 -20.14 0.14 -2.08
N ARG A 219 -19.80 1.42 -1.84
CA ARG A 219 -19.87 2.46 -2.87
C ARG A 219 -18.60 2.59 -3.67
N LYS A 220 -17.45 2.43 -2.99
CA LYS A 220 -16.13 2.63 -3.60
C LYS A 220 -15.93 1.81 -4.86
N ASP A 221 -16.30 0.53 -4.81
CA ASP A 221 -16.05 -0.43 -5.89
C ASP A 221 -17.38 -0.85 -6.57
N ALA A 222 -18.43 -0.01 -6.46
CA ALA A 222 -19.77 -0.36 -6.92
C ALA A 222 -19.90 -0.37 -8.45
N ASP A 223 -19.21 0.52 -9.12
CA ASP A 223 -19.32 0.72 -10.57
C ASP A 223 -18.00 0.39 -11.26
N ALA A 224 -18.12 -0.24 -12.44
CA ALA A 224 -16.95 -0.49 -13.25
C ALA A 224 -16.33 0.83 -13.72
N ALA A 225 -15.05 0.99 -13.48
CA ALA A 225 -14.28 2.14 -13.94
C ALA A 225 -12.98 1.65 -14.57
N VAL A 226 -12.50 2.36 -15.59
CA VAL A 226 -11.20 2.03 -16.19
C VAL A 226 -10.12 2.21 -15.13
N LEU A 227 -9.48 1.10 -14.77
CA LEU A 227 -8.37 1.05 -13.86
C LEU A 227 -7.06 1.14 -14.64
N VAL A 228 -6.12 1.90 -14.13
CA VAL A 228 -4.71 1.74 -14.49
C VAL A 228 -4.12 0.83 -13.43
N GLU A 229 -3.75 -0.39 -13.80
CA GLU A 229 -3.20 -1.37 -12.86
C GLU A 229 -1.69 -1.23 -12.71
N GLN A 230 -1.02 -0.89 -13.81
CA GLN A 230 0.44 -0.78 -13.85
C GLN A 230 0.88 0.27 -14.86
N ILE A 231 1.93 0.99 -14.50
CA ILE A 231 2.64 1.95 -15.37
C ILE A 231 4.11 1.59 -15.32
N ASP A 232 4.69 1.31 -16.48
CA ASP A 232 6.11 1.03 -16.64
C ASP A 232 6.80 2.22 -17.30
N PHE A 233 7.92 2.65 -16.74
CA PHE A 233 8.69 3.76 -17.30
C PHE A 233 10.18 3.66 -16.95
N THR A 234 10.97 4.42 -17.70
CA THR A 234 12.41 4.52 -17.55
C THR A 234 12.77 5.92 -17.09
N PRO A 235 13.28 6.11 -15.85
CA PRO A 235 13.52 7.44 -15.27
C PRO A 235 14.77 8.15 -15.80
N ILE A 236 15.45 7.64 -16.81
CA ILE A 236 16.74 8.16 -17.28
C ILE A 236 16.66 9.61 -17.79
N ASN A 237 15.52 10.06 -18.31
CA ASN A 237 15.38 11.37 -18.95
C ASN A 237 14.28 12.24 -18.34
N ILE A 238 13.95 12.07 -17.08
CA ILE A 238 12.86 12.83 -16.43
C ILE A 238 13.26 14.27 -16.04
N GLY A 239 14.54 14.66 -16.22
CA GLY A 239 15.00 16.04 -16.09
C GLY A 239 14.64 16.68 -14.75
N ALA A 240 13.91 17.80 -14.81
CA ALA A 240 13.49 18.54 -13.61
C ALA A 240 12.58 17.75 -12.65
N LEU A 241 11.91 16.69 -13.14
CA LEU A 241 11.04 15.83 -12.33
C LEU A 241 11.81 14.73 -11.56
N ALA A 242 13.14 14.68 -11.68
CA ALA A 242 13.95 13.66 -11.01
C ALA A 242 13.78 13.67 -9.49
N THR A 243 13.69 14.86 -8.88
CA THR A 243 13.47 15.01 -7.44
C THR A 243 12.10 14.49 -7.06
N ASP A 244 11.05 14.91 -7.75
CA ASP A 244 9.67 14.49 -7.47
C ASP A 244 9.53 12.96 -7.61
N PHE A 245 10.16 12.38 -8.64
CA PHE A 245 10.21 10.94 -8.82
C PHE A 245 10.92 10.22 -7.66
N LEU A 246 12.10 10.71 -7.26
CA LEU A 246 12.87 10.10 -6.16
C LEU A 246 12.17 10.25 -4.80
N GLU A 247 11.32 11.27 -4.65
CA GLU A 247 10.54 11.51 -3.43
C GLU A 247 9.18 10.82 -3.43
N THR A 248 8.75 10.26 -4.56
CA THR A 248 7.48 9.54 -4.66
C THR A 248 7.45 8.37 -3.68
N GLU A 249 6.31 8.19 -3.02
CA GLU A 249 6.10 7.21 -1.97
C GLU A 249 4.82 6.39 -2.22
N LEU A 250 4.71 5.25 -1.55
CA LEU A 250 3.44 4.52 -1.48
C LEU A 250 2.33 5.42 -0.96
N ASN A 251 1.15 5.28 -1.51
CA ASN A 251 -0.03 6.10 -1.23
C ASN A 251 0.03 7.55 -1.77
N ASP A 252 1.03 7.90 -2.57
CA ASP A 252 1.03 9.18 -3.28
C ASP A 252 0.08 9.16 -4.47
N LEU A 253 -0.41 10.35 -4.82
CA LEU A 253 -1.30 10.54 -5.95
C LEU A 253 -0.49 10.80 -7.22
N ILE A 254 -0.89 10.16 -8.30
CA ILE A 254 -0.38 10.41 -9.65
C ILE A 254 -1.55 10.62 -10.61
N THR A 255 -1.30 11.35 -11.68
CA THR A 255 -2.25 11.52 -12.77
C THR A 255 -1.70 10.84 -14.01
N VAL A 256 -2.53 10.07 -14.70
CA VAL A 256 -2.20 9.39 -15.95
C VAL A 256 -3.04 9.96 -17.07
N ASN A 257 -2.39 10.59 -18.01
CA ASN A 257 -3.01 11.08 -19.23
C ASN A 257 -2.67 10.15 -20.40
N ARG A 258 -3.71 9.75 -21.11
CA ARG A 258 -3.59 8.89 -22.29
C ARG A 258 -4.49 9.36 -23.40
N VAL A 259 -4.01 9.30 -24.63
CA VAL A 259 -4.84 9.39 -25.81
C VAL A 259 -5.09 8.00 -26.35
N THR A 260 -6.35 7.59 -26.38
CA THR A 260 -6.76 6.30 -26.93
C THR A 260 -6.61 6.28 -28.45
N TYR A 261 -6.60 5.08 -29.05
CA TYR A 261 -6.46 4.93 -30.51
C TYR A 261 -7.54 5.67 -31.31
N ASP A 262 -8.73 5.84 -30.74
CA ASP A 262 -9.84 6.60 -31.32
C ASP A 262 -9.75 8.13 -31.08
N GLY A 263 -8.62 8.61 -30.53
CA GLY A 263 -8.34 10.03 -30.32
C GLY A 263 -8.97 10.64 -29.06
N ARG A 264 -9.57 9.85 -28.19
CA ARG A 264 -10.11 10.35 -26.92
C ARG A 264 -9.00 10.55 -25.91
N SER A 265 -9.03 11.70 -25.25
CA SER A 265 -8.15 11.96 -24.09
C SER A 265 -8.79 11.42 -22.83
N ILE A 266 -8.04 10.62 -22.10
CA ILE A 266 -8.40 10.07 -20.79
C ILE A 266 -7.43 10.63 -19.76
N SER A 267 -7.95 11.13 -18.63
CA SER A 267 -7.17 11.56 -17.49
C SER A 267 -7.66 10.81 -16.26
N ILE A 268 -6.79 10.02 -15.65
CA ILE A 268 -7.12 9.14 -14.52
C ILE A 268 -6.21 9.50 -13.35
N ASN A 269 -6.82 9.80 -12.20
CA ASN A 269 -6.09 9.97 -10.95
C ASN A 269 -5.96 8.61 -10.26
N CYS A 270 -4.72 8.26 -9.92
CA CYS A 270 -4.37 6.99 -9.30
C CYS A 270 -3.62 7.20 -7.99
N VAL A 271 -3.69 6.19 -7.13
CA VAL A 271 -2.87 6.07 -5.92
C VAL A 271 -1.85 4.96 -6.15
N ILE A 272 -0.61 5.20 -5.79
CA ILE A 272 0.46 4.18 -5.84
C ILE A 272 0.24 3.17 -4.72
N GLU A 273 0.02 1.91 -5.10
CA GLU A 273 -0.16 0.76 -4.22
C GLU A 273 1.12 -0.01 -3.98
N GLY A 274 1.99 -0.01 -4.99
CA GLY A 274 3.26 -0.71 -4.98
C GLY A 274 4.23 -0.13 -5.99
N MET A 275 5.51 -0.33 -5.74
CA MET A 275 6.59 0.10 -6.62
C MET A 275 7.58 -1.05 -6.80
N ALA A 276 8.00 -1.29 -8.03
CA ALA A 276 9.08 -2.21 -8.34
C ALA A 276 10.18 -1.48 -9.12
N HIS A 277 11.42 -1.69 -8.73
CA HIS A 277 12.59 -1.14 -9.40
C HIS A 277 13.45 -2.29 -9.94
N SER A 278 13.78 -2.22 -11.22
CA SER A 278 14.76 -3.10 -11.86
C SER A 278 15.94 -2.25 -12.30
N ILE A 279 17.07 -2.41 -11.63
CA ILE A 279 18.27 -1.59 -11.81
C ILE A 279 19.40 -2.48 -12.29
N THR A 280 19.95 -2.15 -13.46
CA THR A 280 21.16 -2.75 -14.01
C THR A 280 22.19 -1.66 -14.23
N ALA A 281 23.42 -2.02 -14.66
CA ALA A 281 24.46 -1.05 -14.95
C ALA A 281 24.05 -0.01 -16.00
N ASP A 282 23.23 -0.42 -16.97
CA ASP A 282 22.89 0.38 -18.15
C ASP A 282 21.43 0.82 -18.19
N ASN A 283 20.59 0.33 -17.28
CA ASN A 283 19.16 0.60 -17.32
C ASN A 283 18.53 0.60 -15.93
N TRP A 284 17.57 1.51 -15.75
CA TRP A 284 16.70 1.55 -14.60
C TRP A 284 15.25 1.59 -15.08
N ARG A 285 14.50 0.53 -14.78
CA ARG A 285 13.07 0.43 -15.03
C ARG A 285 12.30 0.52 -13.73
N VAL A 286 11.18 1.19 -13.78
CA VAL A 286 10.25 1.33 -12.66
C VAL A 286 8.87 0.92 -13.10
N SER A 287 8.20 0.15 -12.25
CA SER A 287 6.79 -0.19 -12.40
C SER A 287 6.03 0.33 -11.18
N TYR A 288 5.02 1.16 -11.40
CA TYR A 288 4.05 1.55 -10.38
C TYR A 288 2.80 0.71 -10.53
N PHE A 289 2.42 0.03 -9.46
CA PHE A 289 1.12 -0.63 -9.34
C PHE A 289 0.15 0.34 -8.70
N THR A 290 -1.02 0.51 -9.30
CA THR A 290 -1.91 1.60 -8.90
C THR A 290 -3.35 1.16 -8.71
N SER A 291 -4.09 1.96 -7.96
CA SER A 291 -5.55 1.88 -7.84
C SER A 291 -6.16 3.25 -8.12
N LEU A 292 -7.46 3.28 -8.41
CA LEU A 292 -8.17 4.55 -8.59
C LEU A 292 -8.18 5.36 -7.30
N VAL A 293 -8.10 6.68 -7.45
CA VAL A 293 -8.45 7.59 -6.37
C VAL A 293 -9.95 7.46 -6.13
N ASP A 294 -10.30 7.16 -4.90
CA ASP A 294 -11.69 7.06 -4.50
C ASP A 294 -12.35 8.44 -4.45
N PRO A 295 -13.43 8.69 -5.20
CA PRO A 295 -14.14 9.96 -5.17
C PRO A 295 -14.99 10.17 -3.91
N TYR A 296 -15.16 9.12 -3.07
CA TYR A 296 -16.03 9.19 -1.92
C TYR A 296 -15.26 9.44 -0.63
N THR A 297 -15.54 10.57 0.01
CA THR A 297 -15.10 10.86 1.37
C THR A 297 -16.23 10.58 2.35
N ILE A 298 -15.99 9.71 3.34
CA ILE A 298 -16.91 9.49 4.47
C ILE A 298 -16.15 9.88 5.74
N ALA A 299 -16.80 10.65 6.62
CA ALA A 299 -16.31 10.84 7.97
C ALA A 299 -16.47 9.52 8.75
N LEU A 300 -15.34 8.92 9.16
CA LEU A 300 -15.29 7.73 10.00
C LEU A 300 -15.26 8.09 11.47
#